data_116e0024d80ab7ea6fb61c676419be28
#
_entry.id   116e0024d80ab7ea6fb61c676419be28
#
_cell.length_a   1.000
_cell.length_b   1.000
_cell.length_c   1.000
_cell.angle_alpha   90.00
_cell.angle_beta   90.00
_cell.angle_gamma   90.00
#
_symmetry.space_group_name_H-M   'P 1'
#
loop_
_entity.id
_entity.type
_entity.pdbx_description
1 polymer ?
#
loop_
_entity_poly.entity_id
_entity_poly.type
_entity_poly.pdbx_seq_one_letter_code
_entity_poly.pdbx_strand_id
1 'polypeptide(L)'
;MDVFEALYTTRSMRRVKEDPIPEEIIKTMVDAAIRAPSGSNRQGWKFLVVTDEETRRQLGDIYRETWDYYMKEFYGGKPDLGASEVGDDKKANQVIKISKSAGWLAENFHKVP
;
A
#
# COMPACT_ATOMS: atom_id res chain seq x y z
N MET A 1 -2.16 17.03 -15.64
CA MET A 1 -1.03 16.11 -15.31
C MET A 1 -0.76 15.28 -16.54
N ASP A 2 0.44 15.35 -17.08
CA ASP A 2 0.83 14.47 -18.18
C ASP A 2 1.39 13.13 -17.65
N VAL A 3 1.65 12.18 -18.55
CA VAL A 3 2.10 10.84 -18.16
C VAL A 3 3.47 10.85 -17.49
N PHE A 4 4.37 11.71 -17.91
CA PHE A 4 5.71 11.82 -17.33
C PHE A 4 5.65 12.45 -15.93
N GLU A 5 4.85 13.49 -15.76
CA GLU A 5 4.60 14.07 -14.45
C GLU A 5 4.03 13.02 -13.48
N ALA A 6 3.04 12.22 -13.91
CA ALA A 6 2.49 11.14 -13.11
C ALA A 6 3.56 10.12 -12.71
N LEU A 7 4.37 9.66 -13.66
CA LEU A 7 5.44 8.68 -13.42
C LEU A 7 6.51 9.20 -12.46
N TYR A 8 6.94 10.45 -12.62
CA TYR A 8 8.01 11.03 -11.80
C TYR A 8 7.56 11.46 -10.41
N THR A 9 6.27 11.72 -10.22
CA THR A 9 5.73 12.18 -8.93
C THR A 9 5.06 11.08 -8.12
N THR A 10 4.75 9.93 -8.73
CA THR A 10 4.12 8.80 -8.03
C THR A 10 4.95 8.35 -6.83
N ARG A 11 4.29 8.15 -5.70
CA ARG A 11 4.86 7.66 -4.44
C ARG A 11 3.95 6.61 -3.83
N SER A 12 4.50 5.75 -3.01
CA SER A 12 3.73 4.82 -2.19
C SER A 12 3.00 5.58 -1.07
N MET A 13 1.79 6.02 -1.34
CA MET A 13 0.95 6.75 -0.39
C MET A 13 0.32 5.75 0.57
N ARG A 14 0.66 5.81 1.85
CA ARG A 14 0.15 4.91 2.89
C ARG A 14 -0.70 5.63 3.94
N ARG A 15 -0.52 6.95 4.05
CA ARG A 15 -1.36 7.80 4.89
C ARG A 15 -2.35 8.50 4.00
N VAL A 16 -3.56 7.98 3.98
CA VAL A 16 -4.66 8.50 3.15
C VAL A 16 -5.69 9.21 4.02
N LYS A 17 -6.53 10.02 3.41
CA LYS A 17 -7.68 10.61 4.07
C LYS A 17 -8.74 9.54 4.32
N GLU A 18 -9.57 9.75 5.33
CA GLU A 18 -10.67 8.84 5.69
C GLU A 18 -11.98 9.18 4.95
N ASP A 19 -11.95 10.20 4.08
CA ASP A 19 -13.12 10.62 3.31
C ASP A 19 -13.60 9.51 2.37
N PRO A 20 -14.91 9.25 2.28
CA PRO A 20 -15.44 8.26 1.35
C PRO A 20 -15.07 8.59 -0.10
N ILE A 21 -14.68 7.59 -0.86
CA ILE A 21 -14.41 7.75 -2.29
C ILE A 21 -15.73 7.69 -3.06
N PRO A 22 -16.07 8.71 -3.85
CA PRO A 22 -17.28 8.67 -4.68
C PRO A 22 -17.24 7.47 -5.65
N GLU A 23 -18.41 6.84 -5.85
CA GLU A 23 -18.54 5.67 -6.73
C GLU A 23 -18.04 5.92 -8.15
N GLU A 24 -18.24 7.12 -8.68
CA GLU A 24 -17.75 7.57 -10.00
C GLU A 24 -16.21 7.50 -10.10
N ILE A 25 -15.53 7.86 -9.02
CA ILE A 25 -14.06 7.79 -8.96
C ILE A 25 -13.62 6.33 -8.92
N ILE A 26 -14.28 5.48 -8.15
CA ILE A 26 -14.00 4.04 -8.10
C ILE A 26 -14.17 3.42 -9.49
N LYS A 27 -15.26 3.72 -10.19
CA LYS A 27 -15.51 3.26 -11.56
C LYS A 27 -14.40 3.72 -12.51
N THR A 28 -14.00 4.98 -12.43
CA THR A 28 -12.92 5.53 -13.25
C THR A 28 -11.59 4.83 -13.00
N MET A 29 -11.27 4.54 -11.73
CA MET A 29 -10.05 3.81 -11.35
C MET A 29 -10.05 2.39 -11.90
N VAL A 30 -11.18 1.67 -11.80
CA VAL A 30 -11.31 0.31 -12.34
C VAL A 30 -11.24 0.32 -13.88
N ASP A 31 -11.89 1.27 -14.55
CA ASP A 31 -11.80 1.43 -16.01
C ASP A 31 -10.35 1.69 -16.46
N ALA A 32 -9.61 2.53 -15.74
CA ALA A 32 -8.19 2.74 -16.02
C ALA A 32 -7.36 1.46 -15.78
N ALA A 33 -7.64 0.73 -14.70
CA ALA A 33 -6.89 -0.47 -14.35
C ALA A 33 -7.03 -1.60 -15.39
N ILE A 34 -8.21 -1.77 -16.00
CA ILE A 34 -8.43 -2.79 -17.03
C ILE A 34 -7.76 -2.46 -18.38
N ARG A 35 -7.16 -1.29 -18.54
CA ARG A 35 -6.35 -0.93 -19.72
C ARG A 35 -4.94 -1.51 -19.67
N ALA A 36 -4.52 -2.04 -18.52
CA ALA A 36 -3.23 -2.69 -18.39
C ALA A 36 -3.12 -3.95 -19.27
N PRO A 37 -1.94 -4.25 -19.85
CA PRO A 37 -1.71 -5.49 -20.55
C PRO A 37 -1.97 -6.72 -19.67
N SER A 38 -2.47 -7.79 -20.24
CA SER A 38 -2.61 -9.07 -19.56
C SER A 38 -1.91 -10.19 -20.34
N GLY A 39 -1.42 -11.22 -19.65
CA GLY A 39 -0.75 -12.35 -20.28
C GLY A 39 -1.63 -13.01 -21.34
N SER A 40 -1.14 -13.08 -22.58
CA SER A 40 -1.88 -13.55 -23.76
C SER A 40 -3.23 -12.84 -23.97
N ASN A 41 -3.36 -11.62 -23.51
CA ASN A 41 -4.60 -10.83 -23.55
C ASN A 41 -5.82 -11.58 -22.97
N ARG A 42 -5.61 -12.39 -21.94
CA ARG A 42 -6.67 -13.19 -21.32
C ARG A 42 -7.72 -12.38 -20.59
N GLN A 43 -7.35 -11.16 -20.14
CA GLN A 43 -8.26 -10.23 -19.46
C GLN A 43 -9.02 -10.86 -18.28
N GLY A 44 -8.36 -11.79 -17.57
CA GLY A 44 -8.97 -12.59 -16.50
C GLY A 44 -8.98 -11.92 -15.13
N TRP A 45 -8.72 -10.60 -15.05
CA TRP A 45 -8.78 -9.85 -13.79
C TRP A 45 -10.19 -9.81 -13.23
N LYS A 46 -10.26 -9.77 -11.93
CA LYS A 46 -11.48 -9.48 -11.17
C LYS A 46 -11.15 -8.41 -10.14
N PHE A 47 -12.02 -7.43 -9.99
CA PHE A 47 -11.87 -6.38 -9.00
C PHE A 47 -12.93 -6.57 -7.92
N LEU A 48 -12.49 -6.58 -6.68
CA LEU A 48 -13.35 -6.58 -5.52
C LEU A 48 -13.20 -5.21 -4.86
N VAL A 49 -14.27 -4.42 -4.87
CA VAL A 49 -14.32 -3.13 -4.18
C VAL A 49 -14.95 -3.35 -2.80
N VAL A 50 -14.20 -3.10 -1.75
CA VAL A 50 -14.65 -3.29 -0.37
C VAL A 50 -14.81 -1.93 0.28
N THR A 51 -16.06 -1.52 0.48
CA THR A 51 -16.42 -0.26 1.16
C THR A 51 -17.06 -0.50 2.52
N ASP A 52 -17.44 -1.74 2.83
CA ASP A 52 -18.01 -2.13 4.11
C ASP A 52 -16.97 -2.02 5.24
N GLU A 53 -17.31 -1.30 6.31
CA GLU A 53 -16.39 -1.00 7.42
C GLU A 53 -15.93 -2.27 8.15
N GLU A 54 -16.86 -3.18 8.41
CA GLU A 54 -16.54 -4.43 9.13
C GLU A 54 -15.61 -5.33 8.31
N THR A 55 -15.87 -5.46 7.00
CA THR A 55 -15.00 -6.20 6.08
C THR A 55 -13.62 -5.57 5.99
N ARG A 56 -13.53 -4.24 5.93
CA ARG A 56 -12.25 -3.51 5.93
C ARG A 56 -11.49 -3.74 7.24
N ARG A 57 -12.20 -3.78 8.37
CA ARG A 57 -11.59 -4.06 9.68
C ARG A 57 -10.98 -5.47 9.72
N GLN A 58 -11.72 -6.47 9.24
CA GLN A 58 -11.23 -7.85 9.16
C GLN A 58 -10.00 -7.99 8.25
N LEU A 59 -10.01 -7.33 7.09
CA LEU A 59 -8.84 -7.25 6.20
C LEU A 59 -7.67 -6.55 6.88
N GLY A 60 -7.93 -5.52 7.65
CA GLY A 60 -6.92 -4.81 8.45
C GLY A 60 -6.27 -5.71 9.50
N ASP A 61 -7.04 -6.56 10.16
CA ASP A 61 -6.53 -7.52 11.15
C ASP A 61 -5.58 -8.54 10.47
N ILE A 62 -5.98 -9.09 9.33
CA ILE A 62 -5.14 -10.01 8.54
C ILE A 62 -3.85 -9.30 8.07
N TYR A 63 -3.98 -8.05 7.59
CA TYR A 63 -2.83 -7.28 7.14
C TYR A 63 -1.84 -7.01 8.28
N ARG A 64 -2.33 -6.67 9.48
CA ARG A 64 -1.50 -6.44 10.67
C ARG A 64 -0.77 -7.71 11.10
N GLU A 65 -1.47 -8.85 11.19
CA GLU A 65 -0.84 -10.13 11.52
C GLU A 65 0.27 -10.49 10.52
N THR A 66 0.00 -10.30 9.23
CA THR A 66 0.97 -10.55 8.15
C THR A 66 2.16 -9.61 8.26
N TRP A 67 1.94 -8.33 8.59
CA TRP A 67 2.99 -7.34 8.80
C TRP A 67 3.87 -7.70 9.99
N ASP A 68 3.28 -8.09 11.11
CA ASP A 68 4.00 -8.50 12.32
C ASP A 68 4.86 -9.76 12.07
N TYR A 69 4.29 -10.74 11.36
CA TYR A 69 5.02 -11.91 10.90
C TYR A 69 6.20 -11.53 10.01
N TYR A 70 5.98 -10.70 8.99
CA TYR A 70 7.01 -10.24 8.08
C TYR A 70 8.14 -9.49 8.82
N MET A 71 7.79 -8.59 9.71
CA MET A 71 8.77 -7.85 10.50
C MET A 71 9.59 -8.75 11.41
N LYS A 72 8.96 -9.77 12.01
CA LYS A 72 9.64 -10.73 12.87
C LYS A 72 10.61 -11.62 12.10
N GLU A 73 10.15 -12.19 10.99
CA GLU A 73 10.95 -13.19 10.22
C GLU A 73 12.10 -12.54 9.43
N PHE A 74 11.86 -11.38 8.83
CA PHE A 74 12.84 -10.76 7.94
C PHE A 74 13.65 -9.63 8.59
N TYR A 75 13.14 -9.05 9.67
CA TYR A 75 13.78 -7.91 10.34
C TYR A 75 13.97 -8.10 11.85
N GLY A 76 13.80 -9.32 12.38
CA GLY A 76 13.99 -9.64 13.79
C GLY A 76 13.12 -8.80 14.74
N GLY A 77 11.95 -8.33 14.25
CA GLY A 77 11.03 -7.49 15.00
C GLY A 77 11.45 -6.02 15.15
N LYS A 78 12.53 -5.60 14.50
CA LYS A 78 13.04 -4.22 14.59
C LYS A 78 12.70 -3.42 13.34
N PRO A 79 11.94 -2.32 13.43
CA PRO A 79 11.55 -1.52 12.27
C PRO A 79 12.70 -0.73 11.61
N ASP A 80 13.88 -0.75 12.20
CA ASP A 80 15.06 0.03 11.80
C ASP A 80 16.26 -0.80 11.33
N LEU A 81 16.09 -2.12 11.18
CA LEU A 81 17.19 -3.04 10.87
C LEU A 81 17.84 -2.87 9.49
N GLY A 82 17.20 -2.21 8.55
CA GLY A 82 17.84 -1.85 7.29
C GLY A 82 18.83 -0.70 7.42
N ALA A 83 18.84 -0.01 8.55
CA ALA A 83 19.63 1.21 8.75
C ALA A 83 21.08 0.94 9.16
N SER A 84 21.32 -0.12 9.93
CA SER A 84 22.66 -0.41 10.46
C SER A 84 23.57 -1.17 9.48
N GLU A 85 22.99 -1.81 8.46
CA GLU A 85 23.72 -2.57 7.44
C GLU A 85 23.97 -1.76 6.15
N VAL A 86 23.30 -0.64 5.98
CA VAL A 86 23.44 0.23 4.81
C VAL A 86 24.40 1.36 5.20
N GLY A 87 25.64 1.26 4.82
CA GLY A 87 26.72 2.22 5.14
C GLY A 87 26.56 3.64 4.56
N ASP A 88 25.34 4.09 4.34
CA ASP A 88 24.98 5.45 3.91
C ASP A 88 23.78 5.93 4.76
N ASP A 89 24.00 6.92 5.60
CA ASP A 89 22.99 7.51 6.50
C ASP A 89 21.71 7.93 5.80
N LYS A 90 21.78 8.34 4.52
CA LYS A 90 20.59 8.74 3.74
C LYS A 90 19.71 7.55 3.40
N LYS A 91 20.31 6.42 2.99
CA LYS A 91 19.57 5.20 2.68
C LYS A 91 18.98 4.58 3.95
N ALA A 92 19.73 4.56 5.04
CA ALA A 92 19.28 4.13 6.34
C ALA A 92 18.02 4.90 6.78
N ASN A 93 18.09 6.23 6.73
CA ASN A 93 16.94 7.09 7.06
C ASN A 93 15.73 6.86 6.15
N GLN A 94 15.95 6.54 4.88
CA GLN A 94 14.86 6.22 3.96
C GLN A 94 14.18 4.90 4.33
N VAL A 95 14.93 3.86 4.65
CA VAL A 95 14.38 2.57 5.09
C VAL A 95 13.56 2.72 6.37
N ILE A 96 14.06 3.46 7.35
CA ILE A 96 13.33 3.75 8.59
C ILE A 96 11.99 4.46 8.29
N LYS A 97 12.00 5.47 7.41
CA LYS A 97 10.77 6.17 7.01
C LYS A 97 9.76 5.25 6.33
N ILE A 98 10.22 4.37 5.45
CA ILE A 98 9.38 3.39 4.75
C ILE A 98 8.76 2.43 5.76
N SER A 99 9.56 1.85 6.65
CA SER A 99 9.10 0.90 7.67
C SER A 99 8.07 1.53 8.62
N LYS A 100 8.33 2.75 9.11
CA LYS A 100 7.37 3.49 9.93
C LYS A 100 6.07 3.81 9.20
N SER A 101 6.13 4.14 7.91
CA SER A 101 4.96 4.42 7.10
C SER A 101 4.15 3.15 6.81
N ALA A 102 4.80 2.02 6.57
CA ALA A 102 4.15 0.74 6.35
C ALA A 102 3.53 0.19 7.64
N GLY A 103 4.21 0.30 8.78
CA GLY A 103 3.69 -0.05 10.10
C GLY A 103 2.45 0.78 10.45
N TRP A 104 2.47 2.09 10.16
CA TRP A 104 1.28 2.93 10.36
C TRP A 104 0.08 2.42 9.54
N LEU A 105 0.29 2.03 8.29
CA LEU A 105 -0.79 1.46 7.47
C LEU A 105 -1.30 0.13 8.07
N ALA A 106 -0.42 -0.73 8.57
CA ALA A 106 -0.83 -1.99 9.20
C ALA A 106 -1.74 -1.76 10.41
N GLU A 107 -1.47 -0.71 11.20
CA GLU A 107 -2.29 -0.33 12.36
C GLU A 107 -3.59 0.39 11.98
N ASN A 108 -3.62 1.07 10.84
CA ASN A 108 -4.72 1.97 10.45
C ASN A 108 -5.42 1.54 9.15
N PHE A 109 -5.25 0.30 8.72
CA PHE A 109 -5.82 -0.18 7.44
C PHE A 109 -7.34 -0.01 7.37
N HIS A 110 -8.04 -0.19 8.48
CA HIS A 110 -9.49 -0.01 8.59
C HIS A 110 -9.96 1.42 8.29
N LYS A 111 -9.06 2.41 8.35
CA LYS A 111 -9.34 3.82 8.04
C LYS A 111 -9.18 4.16 6.56
N VAL A 112 -8.62 3.25 5.77
CA VAL A 112 -8.54 3.42 4.32
C VAL A 112 -9.96 3.39 3.75
N PRO A 113 -10.39 4.42 2.98
CA PRO A 113 -11.76 4.52 2.48
C PRO A 113 -12.11 3.39 1.52
#